data_391d38a7d4bf9e44666bfa78ad69a630
#
_entry.id   391d38a7d4bf9e44666bfa78ad69a630
#
_cell.length_a   1.000
_cell.length_b   1.000
_cell.length_c   1.000
_cell.angle_alpha   90.00
_cell.angle_beta   90.00
_cell.angle_gamma   90.00
#
_symmetry.space_group_name_H-M   'P 1'
#
loop_
_entity.id
_entity.type
_entity.pdbx_description
1 polymer ?
#
loop_
_entity_poly.entity_id
_entity_poly.type
_entity_poly.pdbx_seq_one_letter_code
_entity_poly.pdbx_strand_id
1 'polypeptide(L)'
;MQRLLFESSPLFIFLCAGISIGYAFLLYRSRHTWSKTLNRVLFGLRTVLVFILTLLLLGPVIKLITNQYEKPSWVILVDNSASIAERVDSQSLQKLNSELLQASAVLRDQGFEVTWANLAGDNISRLEFPNPSSDLNRGIQQVVNQYEGRNLAGLVLVSDGIYNSGLSPIYSPWRIPVHTIGVGDTVARADVMLKNVAFNKVAYQGNKFPVRTQVLLQGVDNVEVMVTV
;
A
#
# COMPACT_ATOMS: atom_id res chain seq x y z
N MET A 1 21.32 14.96 -4.95
CA MET A 1 21.96 15.78 -5.99
C MET A 1 20.88 16.24 -6.95
N GLN A 2 20.65 17.52 -7.05
CA GLN A 2 19.74 18.09 -8.05
C GLN A 2 20.48 18.20 -9.37
N ARG A 3 19.96 17.59 -10.41
CA ARG A 3 20.51 17.72 -11.77
C ARG A 3 19.48 18.45 -12.64
N LEU A 4 19.91 19.57 -13.19
CA LEU A 4 19.15 20.28 -14.23
C LEU A 4 19.51 19.64 -15.58
N LEU A 5 18.52 19.01 -16.20
CA LEU A 5 18.64 18.48 -17.56
C LEU A 5 17.82 19.34 -18.51
N PHE A 6 18.50 19.92 -19.50
CA PHE A 6 17.83 20.54 -20.65
C PHE A 6 17.46 19.44 -21.64
N GLU A 7 16.18 19.26 -21.93
CA GLU A 7 15.71 18.27 -22.91
C GLU A 7 16.02 18.70 -24.34
N SER A 8 16.11 20.01 -24.57
CA SER A 8 16.55 20.59 -25.84
C SER A 8 18.06 20.90 -25.83
N SER A 9 18.76 20.57 -26.90
CA SER A 9 20.18 20.83 -27.02
C SER A 9 20.45 22.35 -26.83
N PRO A 10 21.46 22.78 -26.05
CA PRO A 10 21.80 24.18 -25.85
C PRO A 10 22.17 24.90 -27.16
N LEU A 11 22.48 24.15 -28.23
CA LEU A 11 22.70 24.69 -29.57
C LEU A 11 21.50 25.47 -30.14
N PHE A 12 20.27 25.12 -29.70
CA PHE A 12 19.06 25.84 -30.13
C PHE A 12 19.00 27.28 -29.65
N ILE A 13 19.64 27.62 -28.52
CA ILE A 13 19.75 29.01 -28.03
C ILE A 13 20.54 29.87 -29.04
N PHE A 14 21.63 29.31 -29.58
CA PHE A 14 22.41 30.01 -30.60
C PHE A 14 21.65 30.16 -31.91
N LEU A 15 20.84 29.15 -32.27
CA LEU A 15 19.97 29.23 -33.45
C LEU A 15 18.91 30.34 -33.29
N CYS A 16 18.25 30.41 -32.13
CA CYS A 16 17.31 31.51 -31.82
C CYS A 16 17.97 32.89 -31.86
N ALA A 17 19.19 33.00 -31.32
CA ALA A 17 19.97 34.26 -31.39
C ALA A 17 20.31 34.64 -32.83
N GLY A 18 20.75 33.68 -33.65
CA GLY A 18 21.03 33.90 -35.07
C GLY A 18 19.80 34.36 -35.87
N ILE A 19 18.65 33.70 -35.66
CA ILE A 19 17.39 34.07 -36.30
C ILE A 19 16.96 35.50 -35.92
N SER A 20 16.99 35.82 -34.62
CA SER A 20 16.57 37.14 -34.12
C SER A 20 17.45 38.27 -34.59
N ILE A 21 18.78 38.07 -34.62
CA ILE A 21 19.74 39.07 -35.17
C ILE A 21 19.54 39.23 -36.69
N GLY A 22 19.44 38.10 -37.41
CA GLY A 22 19.22 38.10 -38.86
C GLY A 22 17.93 38.83 -39.26
N TYR A 23 16.82 38.53 -38.55
CA TYR A 23 15.55 39.21 -38.77
C TYR A 23 15.62 40.70 -38.48
N ALA A 24 16.20 41.10 -37.37
CA ALA A 24 16.38 42.52 -37.03
C ALA A 24 17.29 43.22 -38.07
N PHE A 25 18.39 42.60 -38.51
CA PHE A 25 19.30 43.12 -39.52
C PHE A 25 18.58 43.33 -40.86
N LEU A 26 17.82 42.38 -41.36
CA LEU A 26 17.06 42.52 -42.62
C LEU A 26 16.09 43.69 -42.56
N LEU A 27 15.42 43.90 -41.42
CA LEU A 27 14.42 44.95 -41.26
C LEU A 27 15.04 46.34 -41.18
N TYR A 28 16.21 46.49 -40.56
CA TYR A 28 16.87 47.77 -40.36
C TYR A 28 17.94 48.08 -41.41
N ARG A 29 18.12 47.24 -42.43
CA ARG A 29 19.02 47.45 -43.56
C ARG A 29 18.57 48.59 -44.51
N SER A 30 17.29 48.85 -44.60
CA SER A 30 16.71 49.89 -45.40
C SER A 30 16.95 51.26 -44.75
N ARG A 31 17.15 52.34 -45.60
CA ARG A 31 17.37 53.70 -45.12
C ARG A 31 16.13 54.23 -44.40
N HIS A 32 16.27 54.51 -43.11
CA HIS A 32 15.24 55.15 -42.30
C HIS A 32 15.55 56.62 -42.07
N THR A 33 14.52 57.45 -42.03
CA THR A 33 14.55 58.86 -41.77
C THR A 33 14.85 59.29 -40.33
N TRP A 34 15.04 58.27 -39.43
CA TRP A 34 15.16 58.48 -37.99
C TRP A 34 16.63 58.64 -37.55
N SER A 35 16.84 59.22 -36.35
CA SER A 35 18.18 59.44 -35.80
C SER A 35 18.90 58.06 -35.59
N LYS A 36 20.24 58.07 -35.82
CA LYS A 36 21.12 56.91 -35.73
C LYS A 36 20.99 56.19 -34.33
N THR A 37 20.81 56.99 -33.26
CA THR A 37 20.69 56.49 -31.89
C THR A 37 19.38 55.73 -31.68
N LEU A 38 18.26 56.32 -32.15
CA LEU A 38 16.96 55.72 -32.07
C LEU A 38 16.89 54.37 -32.82
N ASN A 39 17.54 54.36 -34.01
CA ASN A 39 17.58 53.14 -34.83
C ASN A 39 18.35 51.99 -34.15
N ARG A 40 19.44 52.29 -33.42
CA ARG A 40 20.19 51.28 -32.65
C ARG A 40 19.37 50.73 -31.47
N VAL A 41 18.68 51.62 -30.75
CA VAL A 41 17.84 51.22 -29.61
C VAL A 41 16.67 50.31 -30.08
N LEU A 42 16.00 50.70 -31.15
CA LEU A 42 14.91 49.93 -31.74
C LEU A 42 15.39 48.57 -32.29
N PHE A 43 16.58 48.56 -32.91
CA PHE A 43 17.22 47.31 -33.35
C PHE A 43 17.45 46.36 -32.17
N GLY A 44 18.04 46.83 -31.07
CA GLY A 44 18.29 46.03 -29.86
C GLY A 44 17.01 45.50 -29.23
N LEU A 45 16.00 46.36 -29.03
CA LEU A 45 14.74 46.00 -28.44
C LEU A 45 14.00 44.93 -29.27
N ARG A 46 14.02 45.07 -30.60
CA ARG A 46 13.39 44.12 -31.51
C ARG A 46 14.13 42.78 -31.55
N THR A 47 15.47 42.81 -31.52
CA THR A 47 16.27 41.58 -31.43
C THR A 47 15.94 40.79 -30.15
N VAL A 48 15.86 41.46 -29.00
CA VAL A 48 15.49 40.85 -27.72
C VAL A 48 14.07 40.29 -27.77
N LEU A 49 13.12 41.04 -28.32
CA LEU A 49 11.73 40.60 -28.41
C LEU A 49 11.59 39.35 -29.30
N VAL A 50 12.22 39.36 -30.50
CA VAL A 50 12.18 38.19 -31.39
C VAL A 50 12.91 36.98 -30.77
N PHE A 51 14.02 37.22 -30.06
CA PHE A 51 14.73 36.16 -29.34
C PHE A 51 13.85 35.50 -28.28
N ILE A 52 13.16 36.31 -27.46
CA ILE A 52 12.24 35.78 -26.44
C ILE A 52 11.09 34.99 -27.10
N LEU A 53 10.50 35.52 -28.17
CA LEU A 53 9.42 34.84 -28.88
C LEU A 53 9.87 33.51 -29.50
N THR A 54 11.04 33.49 -30.16
CA THR A 54 11.58 32.23 -30.71
C THR A 54 11.96 31.24 -29.63
N LEU A 55 12.49 31.68 -28.49
CA LEU A 55 12.81 30.85 -27.35
C LEU A 55 11.55 30.22 -26.74
N LEU A 56 10.49 31.04 -26.56
CA LEU A 56 9.20 30.53 -26.03
C LEU A 56 8.52 29.57 -27.01
N LEU A 57 8.61 29.82 -28.30
CA LEU A 57 8.08 28.94 -29.34
C LEU A 57 8.78 27.57 -29.33
N LEU A 58 10.08 27.55 -29.01
CA LEU A 58 10.86 26.34 -28.93
C LEU A 58 10.49 25.46 -27.69
N GLY A 59 9.82 26.05 -26.68
CA GLY A 59 9.36 25.39 -25.50
C GLY A 59 10.48 24.68 -24.69
N PRO A 60 11.49 25.42 -24.17
CA PRO A 60 12.59 24.81 -23.43
C PRO A 60 12.01 24.08 -22.18
N VAL A 61 12.06 22.76 -22.15
CA VAL A 61 11.65 21.96 -21.01
C VAL A 61 12.84 21.78 -20.07
N ILE A 62 12.71 22.30 -18.87
CA ILE A 62 13.69 22.13 -17.80
C ILE A 62 13.18 21.01 -16.91
N LYS A 63 13.82 19.84 -16.96
CA LYS A 63 13.54 18.73 -16.03
C LYS A 63 14.40 18.90 -14.79
N LEU A 64 13.75 19.13 -13.65
CA LEU A 64 14.39 19.06 -12.34
C LEU A 64 14.28 17.62 -11.83
N ILE A 65 15.35 16.85 -11.91
CA ILE A 65 15.40 15.51 -11.33
C ILE A 65 15.87 15.64 -9.88
N THR A 66 14.94 15.44 -8.96
CA THR A 66 15.25 15.34 -7.54
C THR A 66 15.21 13.84 -7.17
N ASN A 67 16.35 13.26 -6.85
CA ASN A 67 16.39 11.92 -6.30
C ASN A 67 15.90 12.01 -4.85
N GLN A 68 14.65 11.61 -4.62
CA GLN A 68 14.10 11.44 -3.29
C GLN A 68 14.38 10.00 -2.86
N TYR A 69 15.25 9.84 -1.87
CA TYR A 69 15.52 8.53 -1.29
C TYR A 69 14.40 8.21 -0.30
N GLU A 70 13.53 7.28 -0.67
CA GLU A 70 12.51 6.75 0.24
C GLU A 70 13.11 5.57 1.03
N LYS A 71 13.00 5.65 2.35
CA LYS A 71 13.40 4.55 3.21
C LYS A 71 12.52 3.34 2.92
N PRO A 72 13.10 2.13 2.90
CA PRO A 72 12.28 0.94 2.76
C PRO A 72 11.37 0.78 4.01
N SER A 73 10.10 0.45 3.76
CA SER A 73 9.06 0.40 4.80
C SER A 73 8.68 -1.05 5.09
N TRP A 74 8.54 -1.37 6.38
CA TRP A 74 7.91 -2.59 6.87
C TRP A 74 6.55 -2.27 7.45
N VAL A 75 5.54 -3.06 7.12
CA VAL A 75 4.22 -2.94 7.70
C VAL A 75 3.92 -4.16 8.57
N ILE A 76 3.57 -3.90 9.84
CA ILE A 76 3.06 -4.90 10.75
C ILE A 76 1.53 -4.84 10.68
N LEU A 77 0.96 -5.79 9.96
CA LEU A 77 -0.49 -5.93 9.79
C LEU A 77 -1.04 -6.80 10.90
N VAL A 78 -1.84 -6.22 11.77
CA VAL A 78 -2.44 -6.92 12.91
C VAL A 78 -3.88 -7.27 12.60
N ASP A 79 -4.18 -8.54 12.71
CA ASP A 79 -5.56 -9.01 12.75
C ASP A 79 -6.24 -8.50 14.01
N ASN A 80 -7.21 -7.62 13.83
CA ASN A 80 -7.95 -6.98 14.91
C ASN A 80 -9.31 -7.64 15.16
N SER A 81 -9.44 -8.93 14.82
CA SER A 81 -10.65 -9.70 15.04
C SER A 81 -10.86 -10.08 16.51
N ALA A 82 -12.12 -10.16 16.92
CA ALA A 82 -12.52 -10.53 18.28
C ALA A 82 -12.05 -11.94 18.68
N SER A 83 -11.83 -12.85 17.70
CA SER A 83 -11.34 -14.21 17.95
C SER A 83 -10.01 -14.23 18.70
N ILE A 84 -9.12 -13.28 18.46
CA ILE A 84 -7.84 -13.17 19.15
C ILE A 84 -8.05 -12.80 20.61
N ALA A 85 -8.92 -11.81 20.90
CA ALA A 85 -9.21 -11.39 22.28
C ALA A 85 -9.89 -12.51 23.11
N GLU A 86 -10.66 -13.36 22.47
CA GLU A 86 -11.35 -14.48 23.15
C GLU A 86 -10.41 -15.65 23.46
N ARG A 87 -9.36 -15.83 22.67
CA ARG A 87 -8.47 -17.00 22.73
C ARG A 87 -7.14 -16.74 23.41
N VAL A 88 -6.71 -15.50 23.45
CA VAL A 88 -5.40 -15.11 23.99
C VAL A 88 -5.60 -14.36 25.30
N ASP A 89 -4.91 -14.78 26.32
CA ASP A 89 -4.96 -14.11 27.62
C ASP A 89 -4.30 -12.72 27.56
N SER A 90 -4.70 -11.84 28.46
CA SER A 90 -4.21 -10.46 28.51
C SER A 90 -2.69 -10.37 28.74
N GLN A 91 -2.10 -11.33 29.43
CA GLN A 91 -0.65 -11.33 29.69
C GLN A 91 0.12 -11.68 28.41
N SER A 92 -0.34 -12.66 27.63
CA SER A 92 0.24 -13.02 26.35
C SER A 92 0.10 -11.89 25.32
N LEU A 93 -1.03 -11.16 25.32
CA LEU A 93 -1.20 -9.97 24.47
C LEU A 93 -0.25 -8.84 24.85
N GLN A 94 -0.01 -8.60 26.14
CA GLN A 94 0.97 -7.60 26.57
C GLN A 94 2.39 -8.00 26.18
N LYS A 95 2.75 -9.29 26.33
CA LYS A 95 4.03 -9.81 25.90
C LYS A 95 4.21 -9.65 24.38
N LEU A 96 3.24 -10.05 23.59
CA LEU A 96 3.24 -9.87 22.13
C LEU A 96 3.44 -8.39 21.76
N ASN A 97 2.69 -7.48 22.39
CA ASN A 97 2.84 -6.04 22.12
C ASN A 97 4.25 -5.54 22.42
N SER A 98 4.86 -5.96 23.53
CA SER A 98 6.22 -5.59 23.88
C SER A 98 7.26 -6.14 22.90
N GLU A 99 7.10 -7.38 22.45
CA GLU A 99 7.98 -8.01 21.46
C GLU A 99 7.88 -7.33 20.09
N LEU A 100 6.66 -6.98 19.65
CA LEU A 100 6.45 -6.25 18.40
C LEU A 100 7.03 -4.83 18.44
N LEU A 101 6.92 -4.14 19.59
CA LEU A 101 7.53 -2.83 19.77
C LEU A 101 9.06 -2.93 19.72
N GLN A 102 9.64 -3.94 20.37
CA GLN A 102 11.08 -4.18 20.32
C GLN A 102 11.56 -4.51 18.91
N ALA A 103 10.87 -5.38 18.20
CA ALA A 103 11.17 -5.71 16.80
C ALA A 103 11.07 -4.46 15.90
N SER A 104 10.04 -3.63 16.12
CA SER A 104 9.89 -2.35 15.41
C SER A 104 11.05 -1.39 15.67
N ALA A 105 11.55 -1.33 16.90
CA ALA A 105 12.71 -0.50 17.25
C ALA A 105 13.97 -0.98 16.52
N VAL A 106 14.23 -2.29 16.53
CA VAL A 106 15.38 -2.89 15.83
C VAL A 106 15.33 -2.59 14.33
N LEU A 107 14.17 -2.73 13.69
CA LEU A 107 14.00 -2.42 12.26
C LEU A 107 14.25 -0.93 11.98
N ARG A 108 13.77 -0.03 12.85
CA ARG A 108 14.02 1.42 12.71
C ARG A 108 15.49 1.77 12.85
N ASP A 109 16.21 1.13 13.76
CA ASP A 109 17.65 1.32 13.95
C ASP A 109 18.45 0.84 12.72
N GLN A 110 17.94 -0.15 12.00
CA GLN A 110 18.47 -0.61 10.72
C GLN A 110 18.14 0.33 9.53
N GLY A 111 17.39 1.40 9.77
CA GLY A 111 17.05 2.40 8.76
C GLY A 111 15.72 2.16 8.04
N PHE A 112 14.92 1.19 8.45
CA PHE A 112 13.59 0.96 7.93
C PHE A 112 12.56 1.92 8.55
N GLU A 113 11.51 2.22 7.79
CA GLU A 113 10.30 2.81 8.33
C GLU A 113 9.35 1.67 8.75
N VAL A 114 8.80 1.73 9.97
CA VAL A 114 7.90 0.68 10.48
C VAL A 114 6.56 1.30 10.84
N THR A 115 5.51 0.80 10.20
CA THR A 115 4.12 1.21 10.42
C THR A 115 3.30 0.01 10.88
N TRP A 116 2.37 0.24 11.81
CA TRP A 116 1.41 -0.77 12.24
C TRP A 116 0.06 -0.45 11.61
N ALA A 117 -0.62 -1.47 11.09
CA ALA A 117 -1.94 -1.34 10.47
C ALA A 117 -2.87 -2.45 10.95
N ASN A 118 -4.17 -2.18 10.94
CA ASN A 118 -5.22 -3.18 11.11
C ASN A 118 -5.67 -3.77 9.76
N LEU A 119 -6.56 -4.77 9.78
CA LEU A 119 -7.09 -5.37 8.54
C LEU A 119 -7.92 -4.42 7.68
N ALA A 120 -8.37 -3.28 8.23
CA ALA A 120 -9.03 -2.23 7.45
C ALA A 120 -8.04 -1.27 6.77
N GLY A 121 -6.72 -1.43 6.99
CA GLY A 121 -5.68 -0.56 6.45
C GLY A 121 -5.43 0.71 7.27
N ASP A 122 -6.09 0.87 8.42
CA ASP A 122 -5.88 2.02 9.29
C ASP A 122 -4.59 1.85 10.09
N ASN A 123 -3.86 2.95 10.26
CA ASN A 123 -2.69 2.97 11.12
C ASN A 123 -3.11 2.84 12.59
N ILE A 124 -2.47 1.93 13.31
CA ILE A 124 -2.70 1.69 14.73
C ILE A 124 -1.45 1.94 15.55
N SER A 125 -1.62 2.34 16.80
CA SER A 125 -0.53 2.54 17.78
C SER A 125 -0.55 1.50 18.91
N ARG A 126 -1.65 0.77 19.04
CA ARG A 126 -1.86 -0.27 20.05
C ARG A 126 -2.74 -1.38 19.50
N LEU A 127 -2.67 -2.56 20.14
CA LEU A 127 -3.50 -3.70 19.79
C LEU A 127 -4.91 -3.53 20.36
N GLU A 128 -5.91 -3.56 19.47
CA GLU A 128 -7.34 -3.55 19.81
C GLU A 128 -8.05 -4.54 18.88
N PHE A 129 -9.04 -5.25 19.40
CA PHE A 129 -9.71 -6.36 18.69
C PHE A 129 -11.25 -6.19 18.63
N PRO A 130 -11.75 -5.08 18.06
CA PRO A 130 -13.19 -4.79 18.04
C PRO A 130 -13.95 -5.50 16.91
N ASN A 131 -13.27 -6.07 15.92
CA ASN A 131 -13.92 -6.54 14.70
C ASN A 131 -14.42 -7.98 14.81
N PRO A 132 -15.68 -8.24 14.43
CA PRO A 132 -16.24 -9.60 14.39
C PRO A 132 -15.78 -10.37 13.13
N SER A 133 -15.20 -9.71 12.15
CA SER A 133 -14.81 -10.30 10.87
C SER A 133 -13.30 -10.21 10.65
N SER A 134 -12.72 -11.29 10.15
CA SER A 134 -11.32 -11.38 9.73
C SER A 134 -11.25 -11.74 8.25
N ASP A 135 -10.74 -10.82 7.42
CA ASP A 135 -10.41 -11.03 6.02
C ASP A 135 -8.92 -10.71 5.80
N LEU A 136 -8.10 -11.73 6.01
CA LEU A 136 -6.64 -11.60 5.95
C LEU A 136 -6.17 -11.23 4.54
N ASN A 137 -6.78 -11.80 3.50
CA ASN A 137 -6.41 -11.54 2.13
C ASN A 137 -6.64 -10.08 1.74
N ARG A 138 -7.82 -9.56 2.10
CA ARG A 138 -8.17 -8.16 1.87
C ARG A 138 -7.25 -7.21 2.64
N GLY A 139 -6.93 -7.54 3.89
CA GLY A 139 -6.02 -6.74 4.71
C GLY A 139 -4.62 -6.62 4.08
N ILE A 140 -4.05 -7.73 3.62
CA ILE A 140 -2.76 -7.71 2.91
C ILE A 140 -2.87 -6.89 1.62
N GLN A 141 -3.93 -7.09 0.83
CA GLN A 141 -4.14 -6.36 -0.42
C GLN A 141 -4.27 -4.85 -0.21
N GLN A 142 -4.94 -4.43 0.86
CA GLN A 142 -5.05 -3.01 1.21
C GLN A 142 -3.70 -2.39 1.52
N VAL A 143 -2.86 -3.07 2.30
CA VAL A 143 -1.48 -2.61 2.58
C VAL A 143 -0.68 -2.52 1.29
N VAL A 144 -0.71 -3.54 0.44
CA VAL A 144 0.01 -3.55 -0.85
C VAL A 144 -0.42 -2.38 -1.73
N ASN A 145 -1.72 -2.12 -1.82
CA ASN A 145 -2.28 -1.02 -2.61
C ASN A 145 -1.90 0.36 -2.02
N GLN A 146 -1.92 0.50 -0.69
CA GLN A 146 -1.55 1.76 0.00
C GLN A 146 -0.08 2.13 -0.22
N TYR A 147 0.78 1.12 -0.37
CA TYR A 147 2.21 1.29 -0.63
C TYR A 147 2.59 1.13 -2.10
N GLU A 148 1.61 1.14 -3.02
CA GLU A 148 1.89 1.12 -4.45
C GLU A 148 2.70 2.35 -4.86
N GLY A 149 3.83 2.11 -5.53
CA GLY A 149 4.78 3.17 -5.89
C GLY A 149 5.69 3.64 -4.75
N ARG A 150 5.60 3.04 -3.57
CA ARG A 150 6.50 3.26 -2.43
C ARG A 150 7.42 2.06 -2.23
N ASN A 151 8.50 2.26 -1.48
CA ASN A 151 9.48 1.21 -1.21
C ASN A 151 9.02 0.28 -0.06
N LEU A 152 8.03 -0.59 -0.32
CA LEU A 152 7.59 -1.60 0.65
C LEU A 152 8.55 -2.78 0.65
N ALA A 153 9.32 -2.92 1.73
CA ALA A 153 10.31 -3.99 1.90
C ALA A 153 9.67 -5.33 2.26
N GLY A 154 8.58 -5.31 3.01
CA GLY A 154 7.86 -6.50 3.41
C GLY A 154 6.71 -6.22 4.37
N LEU A 155 5.96 -7.27 4.67
CA LEU A 155 4.82 -7.24 5.57
C LEU A 155 4.95 -8.35 6.62
N VAL A 156 4.61 -8.04 7.86
CA VAL A 156 4.48 -8.99 8.96
C VAL A 156 3.01 -9.10 9.32
N LEU A 157 2.39 -10.25 9.07
CA LEU A 157 1.01 -10.52 9.45
C LEU A 157 0.98 -11.15 10.85
N VAL A 158 0.26 -10.53 11.77
CA VAL A 158 0.01 -11.03 13.12
C VAL A 158 -1.45 -11.47 13.20
N SER A 159 -1.71 -12.78 13.31
CA SER A 159 -3.07 -13.36 13.29
C SER A 159 -3.09 -14.72 13.96
N ASP A 160 -4.27 -15.17 14.41
CA ASP A 160 -4.51 -16.55 14.83
C ASP A 160 -4.70 -17.52 13.64
N GLY A 161 -4.64 -17.01 12.42
CA GLY A 161 -4.80 -17.77 11.18
C GLY A 161 -6.25 -18.11 10.84
N ILE A 162 -7.21 -17.68 11.65
CA ILE A 162 -8.63 -17.93 11.45
C ILE A 162 -9.24 -16.73 10.69
N TYR A 163 -9.68 -16.98 9.47
CA TYR A 163 -10.43 -16.02 8.69
C TYR A 163 -11.84 -16.53 8.45
N ASN A 164 -12.83 -15.67 8.61
CA ASN A 164 -14.25 -15.98 8.41
C ASN A 164 -14.84 -15.28 7.19
N SER A 165 -14.03 -14.50 6.49
CA SER A 165 -14.39 -13.75 5.29
C SER A 165 -13.24 -13.76 4.28
N GLY A 166 -13.58 -13.64 3.00
CA GLY A 166 -12.61 -13.56 1.91
C GLY A 166 -11.98 -14.91 1.52
N LEU A 167 -10.87 -14.79 0.78
CA LEU A 167 -10.08 -15.92 0.28
C LEU A 167 -8.88 -16.17 1.19
N SER A 168 -8.37 -17.41 1.20
CA SER A 168 -7.13 -17.71 1.89
C SER A 168 -5.95 -16.94 1.28
N PRO A 169 -5.13 -16.24 2.09
CA PRO A 169 -3.98 -15.49 1.60
C PRO A 169 -2.94 -16.32 0.85
N ILE A 170 -2.89 -17.63 1.12
CA ILE A 170 -1.91 -18.56 0.52
C ILE A 170 -2.08 -18.70 -1.00
N TYR A 171 -3.28 -18.45 -1.52
CA TYR A 171 -3.56 -18.55 -2.95
C TYR A 171 -3.31 -17.26 -3.72
N SER A 172 -2.94 -16.17 -3.03
CA SER A 172 -2.70 -14.88 -3.66
C SER A 172 -1.21 -14.71 -4.01
N PRO A 173 -0.88 -14.28 -5.24
CA PRO A 173 0.50 -14.08 -5.67
C PRO A 173 1.05 -12.76 -5.12
N TRP A 174 1.54 -12.77 -3.89
CA TRP A 174 2.16 -11.60 -3.29
C TRP A 174 3.50 -11.28 -3.94
N ARG A 175 3.72 -10.01 -4.30
CA ARG A 175 4.99 -9.53 -4.87
C ARG A 175 6.01 -9.09 -3.82
N ILE A 176 5.60 -9.09 -2.56
CA ILE A 176 6.42 -8.72 -1.40
C ILE A 176 6.55 -9.92 -0.47
N PRO A 177 7.62 -10.02 0.32
CA PRO A 177 7.72 -11.03 1.37
C PRO A 177 6.66 -10.77 2.45
N VAL A 178 5.88 -11.81 2.77
CA VAL A 178 4.89 -11.80 3.85
C VAL A 178 5.37 -12.78 4.92
N HIS A 179 5.75 -12.24 6.08
CA HIS A 179 6.09 -13.02 7.26
C HIS A 179 4.86 -13.15 8.15
N THR A 180 4.73 -14.26 8.87
CA THR A 180 3.57 -14.48 9.74
C THR A 180 4.02 -14.72 11.18
N ILE A 181 3.31 -14.09 12.12
CA ILE A 181 3.41 -14.36 13.55
C ILE A 181 2.07 -14.93 13.99
N GLY A 182 2.08 -16.22 14.34
CA GLY A 182 0.89 -16.89 14.89
C GLY A 182 0.62 -16.47 16.33
N VAL A 183 -0.63 -16.11 16.61
CA VAL A 183 -1.09 -15.70 17.93
C VAL A 183 -2.18 -16.66 18.38
N GLY A 184 -2.12 -17.15 19.60
CA GLY A 184 -3.13 -18.06 20.15
C GLY A 184 -2.54 -19.33 20.72
N ASP A 185 -3.42 -20.20 21.17
CA ASP A 185 -3.08 -21.48 21.77
C ASP A 185 -3.11 -22.58 20.70
N THR A 186 -2.03 -23.32 20.59
CA THR A 186 -1.93 -24.50 19.70
C THR A 186 -2.49 -25.77 20.32
N VAL A 187 -2.88 -25.72 21.58
CA VAL A 187 -3.50 -26.86 22.27
C VAL A 187 -4.93 -26.99 21.81
N ALA A 188 -5.26 -28.15 21.22
CA ALA A 188 -6.61 -28.45 20.80
C ALA A 188 -7.52 -28.50 22.06
N ARG A 189 -8.44 -27.52 22.16
CA ARG A 189 -9.45 -27.55 23.23
C ARG A 189 -10.46 -28.64 22.96
N ALA A 190 -10.94 -29.26 24.04
CA ALA A 190 -12.03 -30.19 23.95
C ALA A 190 -13.26 -29.49 23.38
N ASP A 191 -13.73 -29.93 22.24
CA ASP A 191 -14.91 -29.38 21.58
C ASP A 191 -15.82 -30.50 21.06
N VAL A 192 -17.12 -30.30 21.21
CA VAL A 192 -18.17 -31.20 20.73
C VAL A 192 -19.08 -30.39 19.81
N MET A 193 -19.00 -30.66 18.53
CA MET A 193 -19.74 -29.93 17.51
C MET A 193 -20.76 -30.82 16.79
N LEU A 194 -21.99 -30.32 16.68
CA LEU A 194 -22.99 -30.94 15.83
C LEU A 194 -22.76 -30.48 14.36
N LYS A 195 -22.21 -31.38 13.54
CA LYS A 195 -21.80 -31.04 12.18
C LYS A 195 -22.97 -31.05 11.18
N ASN A 196 -23.83 -32.02 11.31
CA ASN A 196 -24.98 -32.20 10.40
C ASN A 196 -26.10 -32.97 11.06
N VAL A 197 -27.34 -32.58 10.75
CA VAL A 197 -28.55 -33.30 11.12
C VAL A 197 -29.36 -33.55 9.85
N ALA A 198 -29.47 -34.82 9.48
CA ALA A 198 -30.25 -35.25 8.34
C ALA A 198 -31.52 -35.96 8.81
N PHE A 199 -32.65 -35.47 8.39
CA PHE A 199 -33.98 -36.02 8.71
C PHE A 199 -34.93 -35.87 7.52
N ASN A 200 -36.00 -36.70 7.50
CA ASN A 200 -37.04 -36.55 6.49
C ASN A 200 -37.87 -35.29 6.76
N LYS A 201 -38.03 -34.43 5.76
CA LYS A 201 -38.85 -33.23 5.88
C LYS A 201 -40.35 -33.49 6.07
N VAL A 202 -40.79 -34.68 5.72
CA VAL A 202 -42.17 -35.12 5.88
C VAL A 202 -42.21 -36.34 6.78
N ALA A 203 -42.96 -36.26 7.86
CA ALA A 203 -43.21 -37.34 8.79
C ALA A 203 -44.70 -37.66 8.76
N TYR A 204 -45.04 -38.95 8.69
CA TYR A 204 -46.44 -39.42 8.76
C TYR A 204 -46.77 -39.85 10.19
N GLN A 205 -47.95 -39.47 10.63
CA GLN A 205 -48.44 -39.84 11.94
C GLN A 205 -48.45 -41.37 12.12
N GLY A 206 -47.84 -41.84 13.20
CA GLY A 206 -47.74 -43.28 13.50
C GLY A 206 -46.54 -44.01 12.90
N ASN A 207 -45.77 -43.38 12.04
CA ASN A 207 -44.57 -43.97 11.46
C ASN A 207 -43.28 -43.44 12.15
N LYS A 208 -42.32 -44.34 12.33
CA LYS A 208 -40.98 -43.98 12.78
C LYS A 208 -40.17 -43.48 11.59
N PHE A 209 -39.41 -42.40 11.75
CA PHE A 209 -38.51 -41.92 10.72
C PHE A 209 -37.10 -41.76 11.31
N PRO A 210 -36.07 -42.04 10.51
CA PRO A 210 -34.69 -41.92 10.97
C PRO A 210 -34.25 -40.45 11.04
N VAL A 211 -33.60 -40.12 12.16
CA VAL A 211 -32.82 -38.87 12.29
C VAL A 211 -31.36 -39.29 12.41
N ARG A 212 -30.53 -38.76 11.48
CA ARG A 212 -29.09 -39.02 11.50
C ARG A 212 -28.38 -37.77 11.92
N THR A 213 -27.65 -37.82 13.02
CA THR A 213 -26.80 -36.75 13.52
C THR A 213 -25.34 -37.11 13.33
N GLN A 214 -24.54 -36.15 12.90
CA GLN A 214 -23.10 -36.28 12.80
C GLN A 214 -22.46 -35.36 13.84
N VAL A 215 -21.84 -35.94 14.85
CA VAL A 215 -21.14 -35.23 15.93
C VAL A 215 -19.66 -35.34 15.68
N LEU A 216 -18.96 -34.18 15.66
CA LEU A 216 -17.53 -34.11 15.63
C LEU A 216 -17.00 -33.87 17.03
N LEU A 217 -16.13 -34.77 17.48
CA LEU A 217 -15.41 -34.67 18.75
C LEU A 217 -13.98 -34.28 18.44
N GLN A 218 -13.49 -33.21 19.03
CA GLN A 218 -12.12 -32.77 18.87
C GLN A 218 -11.44 -32.60 20.23
N GLY A 219 -10.23 -33.17 20.39
CA GLY A 219 -9.46 -33.03 21.63
C GLY A 219 -10.09 -33.71 22.85
N VAL A 220 -10.98 -34.70 22.63
CA VAL A 220 -11.69 -35.41 23.69
C VAL A 220 -11.51 -36.91 23.49
N ASP A 221 -10.92 -37.58 24.48
CA ASP A 221 -10.82 -39.01 24.51
C ASP A 221 -11.86 -39.57 25.53
N ASN A 222 -12.67 -40.50 25.09
CA ASN A 222 -13.66 -41.23 25.94
C ASN A 222 -14.69 -40.35 26.67
N VAL A 223 -15.48 -39.59 25.93
CA VAL A 223 -16.58 -38.80 26.51
C VAL A 223 -17.93 -39.40 26.14
N GLU A 224 -18.78 -39.60 27.14
CA GLU A 224 -20.19 -39.87 26.93
C GLU A 224 -20.92 -38.61 26.46
N VAL A 225 -21.49 -38.64 25.25
CA VAL A 225 -22.27 -37.54 24.68
C VAL A 225 -23.75 -37.93 24.68
N MET A 226 -24.55 -37.18 25.41
CA MET A 226 -26.02 -37.35 25.37
C MET A 226 -26.57 -36.52 24.21
N VAL A 227 -27.19 -37.22 23.26
CA VAL A 227 -27.90 -36.55 22.14
C VAL A 227 -29.40 -36.63 22.43
N THR A 228 -30.04 -35.50 22.68
CA THR A 228 -31.49 -35.39 22.87
C THR A 228 -32.13 -34.92 21.57
N VAL A 229 -33.17 -35.61 21.10
CA VAL A 229 -33.91 -35.29 19.85
C VAL A 229 -35.32 -34.87 20.21
#